data_87aaa27a794d9dde6c0db9f52fd7bf4c
#
_entry.id   87aaa27a794d9dde6c0db9f52fd7bf4c
#
_cell.length_a   1.000
_cell.length_b   1.000
_cell.length_c   1.000
_cell.angle_alpha   90.00
_cell.angle_beta   90.00
_cell.angle_gamma   90.00
#
_symmetry.space_group_name_H-M   'P 1'
#
loop_
_entity.id
_entity.type
_entity.pdbx_description
1 polymer ?
#
loop_
_entity_poly.entity_id
_entity_poly.type
_entity_poly.pdbx_seq_one_letter_code
_entity_poly.pdbx_strand_id
1 'polypeptide(L)'
;MEDNEIKLLTRLFQDAEIGMISIDKVIKKIEDSAIRKMFIKQYEAYDKFKERCDVLAVNSEIELKENSAMKKFKQTAMVYLSLWKDKSCRHIIEMMITGTVMGIVDTIKTRTDCGVVSPELSVLVADFQKMQEDFYEKLKKQLAKV
;
A
#
# COMPACT_ATOMS: atom_id res chain seq x y z
N MET A 1 11.73 -17.89 11.63
CA MET A 1 10.84 -16.72 11.83
C MET A 1 9.63 -17.15 12.64
N GLU A 2 9.32 -16.41 13.68
CA GLU A 2 8.18 -16.69 14.54
C GLU A 2 6.85 -16.45 13.83
N ASP A 3 5.76 -17.10 14.28
CA ASP A 3 4.43 -16.96 13.64
C ASP A 3 3.96 -15.53 13.57
N ASN A 4 4.21 -14.72 14.58
CA ASN A 4 3.83 -13.31 14.59
C ASN A 4 4.60 -12.50 13.55
N GLU A 5 5.86 -12.85 13.31
CA GLU A 5 6.68 -12.22 12.29
C GLU A 5 6.20 -12.62 10.89
N ILE A 6 5.81 -13.86 10.70
CA ILE A 6 5.22 -14.33 9.43
C ILE A 6 3.95 -13.57 9.11
N LYS A 7 3.09 -13.37 10.11
CA LYS A 7 1.86 -12.57 9.94
C LYS A 7 2.17 -11.13 9.57
N LEU A 8 3.15 -10.53 10.22
CA LEU A 8 3.56 -9.15 9.93
C LEU A 8 4.11 -9.04 8.50
N LEU A 9 5.03 -9.90 8.12
CA LEU A 9 5.61 -9.91 6.78
C LEU A 9 4.54 -10.10 5.70
N THR A 10 3.64 -11.06 5.93
CA THR A 10 2.51 -11.33 5.02
C THR A 10 1.62 -10.10 4.87
N ARG A 11 1.34 -9.41 5.98
CA ARG A 11 0.50 -8.21 5.97
C ARG A 11 1.16 -7.06 5.21
N LEU A 12 2.46 -6.84 5.40
CA LEU A 12 3.20 -5.82 4.65
C LEU A 12 3.14 -6.08 3.15
N PHE A 13 3.36 -7.32 2.75
CA PHE A 13 3.27 -7.75 1.36
C PHE A 13 1.87 -7.48 0.79
N GLN A 14 0.83 -7.85 1.52
CA GLN A 14 -0.55 -7.64 1.10
C GLN A 14 -0.91 -6.15 1.01
N ASP A 15 -0.47 -5.34 1.97
CA ASP A 15 -0.74 -3.91 1.97
C ASP A 15 -0.04 -3.20 0.79
N ALA A 16 1.17 -3.62 0.44
CA ALA A 16 1.84 -3.11 -0.76
C ALA A 16 1.07 -3.47 -2.04
N GLU A 17 0.56 -4.70 -2.12
CA GLU A 17 -0.25 -5.13 -3.26
C GLU A 17 -1.57 -4.36 -3.35
N ILE A 18 -2.21 -4.10 -2.22
CA ILE A 18 -3.41 -3.24 -2.15
C ILE A 18 -3.11 -1.85 -2.70
N GLY A 19 -1.97 -1.27 -2.33
CA GLY A 19 -1.53 0.02 -2.84
C GLY A 19 -1.36 0.01 -4.36
N MET A 20 -0.75 -1.02 -4.91
CA MET A 20 -0.57 -1.18 -6.36
C MET A 20 -1.91 -1.29 -7.08
N ILE A 21 -2.82 -2.11 -6.58
CA ILE A 21 -4.15 -2.30 -7.16
C ILE A 21 -4.94 -0.99 -7.15
N SER A 22 -4.87 -0.25 -6.04
CA SER A 22 -5.57 1.03 -5.90
C SER A 22 -5.09 2.05 -6.94
N ILE A 23 -3.78 2.15 -7.14
CA ILE A 23 -3.20 3.04 -8.15
C ILE A 23 -3.59 2.59 -9.56
N ASP A 24 -3.48 1.30 -9.85
CA ASP A 24 -3.82 0.75 -11.16
C ASP A 24 -5.27 1.06 -11.55
N LYS A 25 -6.19 1.05 -10.59
CA LYS A 25 -7.61 1.34 -10.85
C LYS A 25 -7.88 2.79 -11.20
N VAL A 26 -7.10 3.74 -10.69
CA VAL A 26 -7.37 5.17 -10.87
C VAL A 26 -6.45 5.85 -11.88
N ILE A 27 -5.30 5.28 -12.20
CA ILE A 27 -4.25 5.93 -13.00
C ILE A 27 -4.75 6.36 -14.38
N LYS A 28 -5.62 5.60 -15.00
CA LYS A 28 -6.17 5.87 -16.34
C LYS A 28 -7.07 7.10 -16.35
N LYS A 29 -7.56 7.52 -15.18
CA LYS A 29 -8.47 8.66 -15.03
C LYS A 29 -7.74 9.95 -14.70
N ILE A 30 -6.43 9.88 -14.50
CA ILE A 30 -5.59 11.02 -14.17
C ILE A 30 -5.01 11.59 -15.45
N GLU A 31 -5.41 12.81 -15.81
CA GLU A 31 -4.95 13.49 -17.02
C GLU A 31 -3.69 14.30 -16.78
N ASP A 32 -3.52 14.88 -15.58
CA ASP A 32 -2.35 15.66 -15.21
C ASP A 32 -1.10 14.79 -15.22
N SER A 33 -0.10 15.17 -16.01
CA SER A 33 1.11 14.37 -16.19
C SER A 33 1.98 14.30 -14.93
N ALA A 34 2.02 15.38 -14.15
CA ALA A 34 2.81 15.41 -12.90
C ALA A 34 2.21 14.49 -11.85
N ILE A 35 0.89 14.53 -11.69
CA ILE A 35 0.18 13.65 -10.76
C ILE A 35 0.29 12.20 -11.20
N ARG A 36 0.14 11.93 -12.50
CA ARG A 36 0.31 10.58 -13.05
C ARG A 36 1.70 10.03 -12.76
N LYS A 37 2.76 10.82 -12.97
CA LYS A 37 4.14 10.42 -12.66
C LYS A 37 4.30 10.10 -11.17
N MET A 38 3.70 10.90 -10.30
CA MET A 38 3.74 10.66 -8.85
C MET A 38 3.11 9.31 -8.49
N PHE A 39 1.98 8.98 -9.09
CA PHE A 39 1.31 7.71 -8.86
C PHE A 39 2.11 6.53 -9.43
N ILE A 40 2.71 6.67 -10.61
CA ILE A 40 3.56 5.64 -11.21
C ILE A 40 4.77 5.37 -10.31
N LYS A 41 5.42 6.40 -9.79
CA LYS A 41 6.55 6.24 -8.85
C LYS A 41 6.13 5.51 -7.59
N GLN A 42 4.96 5.81 -7.06
CA GLN A 42 4.45 5.12 -5.87
C GLN A 42 4.13 3.66 -6.17
N TYR A 43 3.54 3.37 -7.33
CA TYR A 43 3.30 2.00 -7.78
C TYR A 43 4.62 1.21 -7.84
N GLU A 44 5.65 1.77 -8.46
CA GLU A 44 6.97 1.15 -8.54
C GLU A 44 7.60 0.95 -7.16
N ALA A 45 7.41 1.90 -6.24
CA ALA A 45 7.90 1.78 -4.87
C ALA A 45 7.22 0.61 -4.13
N TYR A 46 5.91 0.45 -4.28
CA TYR A 46 5.20 -0.71 -3.73
C TYR A 46 5.69 -2.02 -4.33
N ASP A 47 5.91 -2.05 -5.65
CA ASP A 47 6.39 -3.24 -6.34
C ASP A 47 7.78 -3.67 -5.84
N LYS A 48 8.70 -2.74 -5.73
CA LYS A 48 10.04 -2.99 -5.16
C LYS A 48 9.97 -3.45 -3.71
N PHE A 49 9.05 -2.89 -2.95
CA PHE A 49 8.86 -3.30 -1.57
C PHE A 49 8.36 -4.75 -1.49
N LYS A 50 7.44 -5.15 -2.37
CA LYS A 50 6.98 -6.55 -2.47
C LYS A 50 8.15 -7.49 -2.76
N GLU A 51 9.05 -7.10 -3.67
CA GLU A 51 10.25 -7.89 -3.97
C GLU A 51 11.12 -8.07 -2.72
N ARG A 52 11.28 -7.04 -1.91
CA ARG A 52 12.02 -7.12 -0.64
C ARG A 52 11.34 -8.09 0.34
N CYS A 53 10.03 -8.07 0.41
CA CYS A 53 9.27 -9.03 1.23
C CYS A 53 9.50 -10.46 0.73
N ASP A 54 9.44 -10.68 -0.58
CA ASP A 54 9.69 -11.98 -1.20
C ASP A 54 11.08 -12.51 -0.88
N VAL A 55 12.11 -11.66 -0.98
CA VAL A 55 13.49 -12.04 -0.66
C VAL A 55 13.60 -12.49 0.79
N LEU A 56 13.03 -11.74 1.72
CA LEU A 56 13.04 -12.11 3.14
C LEU A 56 12.27 -13.41 3.37
N ALA A 57 11.15 -13.59 2.72
CA ALA A 57 10.34 -14.81 2.82
C ALA A 57 11.09 -16.04 2.31
N VAL A 58 11.73 -15.93 1.15
CA VAL A 58 12.54 -17.02 0.58
C VAL A 58 13.68 -17.38 1.51
N ASN A 59 14.40 -16.40 2.04
CA ASN A 59 15.52 -16.63 2.96
C ASN A 59 15.08 -17.23 4.29
N SER A 60 13.81 -17.08 4.64
CA SER A 60 13.21 -17.63 5.86
C SER A 60 12.38 -18.90 5.60
N GLU A 61 12.42 -19.41 4.37
CA GLU A 61 11.65 -20.61 3.95
C GLU A 61 10.14 -20.44 4.15
N ILE A 62 9.61 -19.23 3.85
CA ILE A 62 8.21 -18.88 3.98
C ILE A 62 7.63 -18.61 2.59
N GLU A 63 6.42 -19.08 2.35
CA GLU A 63 5.66 -18.77 1.17
C GLU A 63 4.63 -17.68 1.48
N LEU A 64 4.72 -16.53 0.79
CA LEU A 64 3.75 -15.45 0.91
C LEU A 64 2.58 -15.73 -0.03
N LYS A 65 1.38 -15.82 0.52
CA LYS A 65 0.17 -16.16 -0.25
C LYS A 65 -0.86 -15.05 -0.19
N GLU A 66 -1.55 -14.86 -1.31
CA GLU A 66 -2.78 -14.11 -1.35
C GLU A 66 -3.86 -14.88 -0.60
N ASN A 67 -4.53 -14.22 0.35
CA ASN A 67 -5.61 -14.85 1.12
C ASN A 67 -7.00 -14.41 0.63
N SER A 68 -8.07 -14.99 1.23
CA SER A 68 -9.45 -14.67 0.87
C SER A 68 -9.83 -13.23 1.19
N ALA A 69 -9.22 -12.61 2.21
CA ALA A 69 -9.45 -11.20 2.55
C ALA A 69 -8.96 -10.28 1.43
N MET A 70 -7.85 -10.64 0.79
CA MET A 70 -7.28 -9.93 -0.35
C MET A 70 -8.21 -9.95 -1.56
N LYS A 71 -8.77 -11.12 -1.88
CA LYS A 71 -9.74 -11.28 -2.96
C LYS A 71 -10.99 -10.44 -2.70
N LYS A 72 -11.50 -10.45 -1.47
CA LYS A 72 -12.66 -9.63 -1.07
C LYS A 72 -12.34 -8.15 -1.21
N PHE A 73 -11.15 -7.72 -0.82
CA PHE A 73 -10.71 -6.34 -0.96
C PHE A 73 -10.70 -5.91 -2.43
N LYS A 74 -10.12 -6.73 -3.32
CA LYS A 74 -10.10 -6.45 -4.77
C LYS A 74 -11.50 -6.28 -5.33
N GLN A 75 -12.42 -7.18 -4.99
CA GLN A 75 -13.83 -7.12 -5.43
C GLN A 75 -14.53 -5.88 -4.90
N THR A 76 -14.37 -5.59 -3.61
CA THR A 76 -14.99 -4.41 -2.96
C THR A 76 -14.45 -3.12 -3.59
N ALA A 77 -13.15 -3.03 -3.82
CA ALA A 77 -12.54 -1.86 -4.45
C ALA A 77 -13.06 -1.64 -5.87
N MET A 78 -13.21 -2.72 -6.65
CA MET A 78 -13.76 -2.64 -8.01
C MET A 78 -15.21 -2.13 -8.00
N VAL A 79 -16.04 -2.68 -7.13
CA VAL A 79 -17.44 -2.24 -7.00
C VAL A 79 -17.51 -0.78 -6.58
N TYR A 80 -16.74 -0.42 -5.57
CA TYR A 80 -16.69 0.95 -5.04
C TYR A 80 -16.30 1.95 -6.13
N LEU A 81 -15.22 1.66 -6.88
CA LEU A 81 -14.75 2.52 -7.97
C LEU A 81 -15.74 2.60 -9.13
N SER A 82 -16.48 1.52 -9.43
CA SER A 82 -17.48 1.49 -10.47
C SER A 82 -18.69 2.38 -10.16
N LEU A 83 -18.97 2.60 -8.86
CA LEU A 83 -20.08 3.43 -8.40
C LEU A 83 -19.72 4.92 -8.30
N TRP A 84 -18.47 5.27 -8.48
CA TRP A 84 -18.04 6.67 -8.42
C TRP A 84 -18.67 7.48 -9.56
N LYS A 85 -19.41 8.49 -9.19
CA LYS A 85 -19.96 9.48 -10.12
C LYS A 85 -18.97 10.59 -10.38
N ASP A 86 -18.27 11.06 -9.34
CA ASP A 86 -17.24 12.09 -9.45
C ASP A 86 -15.87 11.43 -9.62
N LYS A 87 -15.31 11.53 -10.83
CA LYS A 87 -14.00 10.99 -11.20
C LYS A 87 -12.98 12.11 -11.39
N SER A 88 -13.24 13.28 -10.80
CA SER A 88 -12.31 14.40 -10.86
C SER A 88 -10.98 14.03 -10.20
N CYS A 89 -9.92 14.68 -10.63
CA CYS A 89 -8.59 14.52 -10.06
C CYS A 89 -8.59 14.81 -8.56
N ARG A 90 -9.30 15.85 -8.14
CA ARG A 90 -9.47 16.20 -6.72
C ARG A 90 -10.05 15.04 -5.91
N HIS A 91 -11.13 14.45 -6.40
CA HIS A 91 -11.79 13.33 -5.72
C HIS A 91 -10.89 12.11 -5.64
N ILE A 92 -10.16 11.79 -6.71
CA ILE A 92 -9.19 10.69 -6.73
C ILE A 92 -8.12 10.91 -5.66
N ILE A 93 -7.57 12.12 -5.56
CA ILE A 93 -6.56 12.45 -4.54
C ILE A 93 -7.14 12.31 -3.13
N GLU A 94 -8.35 12.81 -2.88
CA GLU A 94 -9.03 12.66 -1.59
C GLU A 94 -9.15 11.19 -1.19
N MET A 95 -9.55 10.34 -2.13
CA MET A 95 -9.69 8.90 -1.90
C MET A 95 -8.36 8.23 -1.63
N MET A 96 -7.32 8.62 -2.36
CA MET A 96 -5.97 8.07 -2.14
C MET A 96 -5.40 8.50 -0.79
N ILE A 97 -5.70 9.71 -0.34
CA ILE A 97 -5.34 10.17 1.01
C ILE A 97 -5.99 9.28 2.07
N THR A 98 -7.29 9.06 1.96
CA THR A 98 -8.02 8.21 2.91
C THR A 98 -7.45 6.80 2.96
N GLY A 99 -7.23 6.19 1.79
CA GLY A 99 -6.67 4.83 1.71
C GLY A 99 -5.25 4.76 2.26
N THR A 100 -4.43 5.77 1.99
CA THR A 100 -3.04 5.83 2.48
C THR A 100 -3.00 5.97 4.00
N VAL A 101 -3.85 6.82 4.59
CA VAL A 101 -3.96 6.96 6.05
C VAL A 101 -4.38 5.63 6.69
N MET A 102 -5.37 4.96 6.11
CA MET A 102 -5.79 3.63 6.59
C MET A 102 -4.64 2.62 6.54
N GLY A 103 -3.85 2.65 5.47
CA GLY A 103 -2.66 1.81 5.34
C GLY A 103 -1.60 2.11 6.40
N ILE A 104 -1.34 3.37 6.70
CA ILE A 104 -0.41 3.78 7.75
C ILE A 104 -0.87 3.25 9.11
N VAL A 105 -2.14 3.44 9.44
CA VAL A 105 -2.72 2.95 10.70
C VAL A 105 -2.59 1.43 10.79
N ASP A 106 -2.90 0.71 9.71
CA ASP A 106 -2.76 -0.74 9.67
C ASP A 106 -1.32 -1.20 9.90
N THR A 107 -0.37 -0.53 9.27
CA THR A 107 1.07 -0.85 9.44
C THR A 107 1.51 -0.67 10.89
N ILE A 108 1.14 0.44 11.52
CA ILE A 108 1.47 0.73 12.92
C ILE A 108 0.86 -0.32 13.85
N LYS A 109 -0.43 -0.61 13.68
CA LYS A 109 -1.14 -1.58 14.52
C LYS A 109 -0.55 -2.98 14.38
N THR A 110 -0.34 -3.42 13.15
CA THR A 110 0.21 -4.76 12.88
C THR A 110 1.62 -4.90 13.45
N ARG A 111 2.43 -3.85 13.35
CA ARG A 111 3.76 -3.83 13.96
C ARG A 111 3.68 -3.92 15.49
N THR A 112 2.81 -3.14 16.10
CA THR A 112 2.63 -3.14 17.56
C THR A 112 2.15 -4.51 18.06
N ASP A 113 1.21 -5.11 17.35
CA ASP A 113 0.65 -6.41 17.72
C ASP A 113 1.66 -7.56 17.59
N CYS A 114 2.64 -7.41 16.72
CA CYS A 114 3.68 -8.43 16.53
C CYS A 114 4.61 -8.56 17.74
N GLY A 115 4.85 -7.49 18.46
CA GLY A 115 5.81 -7.49 19.58
C GLY A 115 7.26 -7.44 19.08
N VAL A 116 8.09 -8.39 19.53
CA VAL A 116 9.52 -8.45 19.17
C VAL A 116 9.68 -8.95 17.73
N VAL A 117 10.49 -8.25 16.95
CA VAL A 117 10.77 -8.61 15.55
C VAL A 117 12.28 -8.64 15.29
N SER A 118 12.67 -9.42 14.28
CA SER A 118 14.04 -9.45 13.78
C SER A 118 14.49 -8.08 13.25
N PRO A 119 15.78 -7.77 13.25
CA PRO A 119 16.28 -6.52 12.69
C PRO A 119 15.86 -6.29 11.22
N GLU A 120 15.91 -7.32 10.40
CA GLU A 120 15.53 -7.26 8.98
C GLU A 120 14.08 -6.87 8.80
N LEU A 121 13.19 -7.51 9.56
CA LEU A 121 11.76 -7.21 9.49
C LEU A 121 11.44 -5.83 10.06
N SER A 122 12.14 -5.42 11.11
CA SER A 122 12.00 -4.08 11.69
C SER A 122 12.33 -2.99 10.66
N VAL A 123 13.39 -3.18 9.87
CA VAL A 123 13.76 -2.26 8.78
C VAL A 123 12.68 -2.21 7.71
N LEU A 124 12.15 -3.37 7.29
CA LEU A 124 11.07 -3.41 6.29
C LEU A 124 9.84 -2.63 6.75
N VAL A 125 9.43 -2.82 8.00
CA VAL A 125 8.26 -2.10 8.54
C VAL A 125 8.50 -0.60 8.54
N ALA A 126 9.65 -0.16 9.03
CA ALA A 126 10.00 1.27 9.09
C ALA A 126 10.04 1.89 7.70
N ASP A 127 10.63 1.20 6.73
CA ASP A 127 10.70 1.68 5.35
C ASP A 127 9.32 1.75 4.70
N PHE A 128 8.47 0.76 4.97
CA PHE A 128 7.10 0.76 4.43
C PHE A 128 6.28 1.92 5.01
N GLN A 129 6.33 2.11 6.31
CA GLN A 129 5.63 3.22 6.97
C GLN A 129 6.10 4.58 6.41
N LYS A 130 7.41 4.77 6.28
CA LYS A 130 7.97 5.98 5.71
C LYS A 130 7.51 6.21 4.28
N MET A 131 7.49 5.18 3.46
CA MET A 131 7.02 5.25 2.08
C MET A 131 5.55 5.69 2.01
N GLN A 132 4.71 5.14 2.88
CA GLN A 132 3.30 5.54 2.98
C GLN A 132 3.15 7.00 3.44
N GLU A 133 3.91 7.40 4.44
CA GLU A 133 3.88 8.77 4.97
C GLU A 133 4.37 9.79 3.95
N ASP A 134 5.42 9.47 3.20
CA ASP A 134 5.93 10.32 2.12
C ASP A 134 4.89 10.49 1.01
N PHE A 135 4.19 9.43 0.65
CA PHE A 135 3.12 9.50 -0.34
C PHE A 135 1.94 10.35 0.16
N TYR A 136 1.56 10.17 1.41
CA TYR A 136 0.53 11.01 2.05
C TYR A 136 0.88 12.50 1.97
N GLU A 137 2.12 12.87 2.27
CA GLU A 137 2.56 14.27 2.17
C GLU A 137 2.49 14.80 0.73
N LYS A 138 2.88 14.00 -0.26
CA LYS A 138 2.77 14.37 -1.67
C LYS A 138 1.32 14.55 -2.11
N LEU A 139 0.44 13.66 -1.66
CA LEU A 139 -1.00 13.75 -1.97
C LEU A 139 -1.61 15.02 -1.41
N LYS A 140 -1.27 15.39 -0.16
CA LYS A 140 -1.74 16.63 0.45
C LYS A 140 -1.34 17.85 -0.35
N LYS A 141 -0.09 17.91 -0.80
CA LYS A 141 0.40 19.01 -1.63
C LYS A 141 -0.37 19.12 -2.94
N GLN A 142 -0.69 18.01 -3.57
CA GLN A 142 -1.46 17.99 -4.81
C GLN A 142 -2.91 18.38 -4.57
N LEU A 143 -3.51 17.95 -3.45
CA LEU A 143 -4.87 18.33 -3.08
C LEU A 143 -5.02 19.85 -2.97
N ALA A 144 -4.00 20.52 -2.46
CA ALA A 144 -4.01 21.98 -2.32
C ALA A 144 -3.98 22.73 -3.68
N LYS A 145 -3.61 22.05 -4.76
CA LYS A 145 -3.47 22.64 -6.11
C LYS A 145 -4.64 22.36 -7.05
N VAL A 146 -5.47 21.40 -6.71
CA VAL A 146 -6.57 20.96 -7.62
C VAL A 146 -7.95 21.44 -7.22
#